data_f90250381efeca121287df852a38156d
#
_entry.id   f90250381efeca121287df852a38156d
#
_cell.length_a   1.000
_cell.length_b   1.000
_cell.length_c   1.000
_cell.angle_alpha   90.00
_cell.angle_beta   90.00
_cell.angle_gamma   90.00
#
_symmetry.space_group_name_H-M   'P 1'
#
loop_
_entity.id
_entity.type
_entity.pdbx_description
1 polymer ?
#
loop_
_entity_poly.entity_id
_entity_poly.type
_entity_poly.pdbx_seq_one_letter_code
_entity_poly.pdbx_strand_id
1 'polypeptide(L)'
;MVLSVKDLLYDDHWSHYYTFGGRRLRTKRRLIGKERATVIFINIIIPVFLVYARKREDSELEGKLFKAFKLHSKLSPNNITRFMGYRILGKDSQEGSVVNSARRQQGLLQVFKDFCESDDIACEKCVLLQTINSMV
;
A
#
# COMPACT_ATOMS: atom_id res chain seq x y z
N MET A 1 -21.07 -16.65 14.67
CA MET A 1 -20.01 -17.41 13.99
C MET A 1 -19.09 -16.42 13.30
N VAL A 2 -17.98 -16.09 13.93
CA VAL A 2 -17.00 -15.12 13.36
C VAL A 2 -16.07 -15.94 12.49
N LEU A 3 -16.26 -15.89 11.18
CA LEU A 3 -15.31 -16.45 10.23
C LEU A 3 -13.98 -15.69 10.39
N SER A 4 -12.96 -16.36 10.90
CA SER A 4 -11.62 -15.82 10.95
C SER A 4 -11.11 -15.62 9.53
N VAL A 5 -10.50 -14.47 9.24
CA VAL A 5 -9.82 -14.22 7.95
C VAL A 5 -8.78 -15.31 7.62
N LYS A 6 -8.32 -16.06 8.64
CA LYS A 6 -7.46 -17.23 8.48
C LYS A 6 -8.17 -18.38 7.78
N ASP A 7 -9.49 -18.56 7.98
CA ASP A 7 -10.26 -19.68 7.42
C ASP A 7 -10.65 -19.43 5.96
N LEU A 8 -10.79 -18.16 5.55
CA LEU A 8 -11.05 -17.77 4.15
C LEU A 8 -9.84 -17.94 3.22
N LEU A 9 -8.65 -18.11 3.76
CA LEU A 9 -7.39 -18.23 3.00
C LEU A 9 -6.92 -19.67 2.83
N TYR A 10 -7.68 -20.66 3.23
CA TYR A 10 -7.34 -22.08 3.19
C TYR A 10 -8.32 -22.85 2.30
N ASP A 11 -8.02 -22.93 1.03
CA ASP A 11 -8.54 -23.98 0.15
C ASP A 11 -7.62 -25.20 0.26
N ASP A 12 -8.18 -26.36 0.62
CA ASP A 12 -7.41 -27.60 0.82
C ASP A 12 -6.67 -28.05 -0.44
N HIS A 13 -7.22 -27.82 -1.63
CA HIS A 13 -6.55 -28.16 -2.89
C HIS A 13 -5.33 -27.27 -3.11
N TRP A 14 -5.52 -25.95 -3.20
CA TRP A 14 -4.47 -24.98 -3.52
C TRP A 14 -3.42 -24.81 -2.44
N SER A 15 -3.71 -25.23 -1.22
CA SER A 15 -2.70 -25.25 -0.16
C SER A 15 -1.60 -26.27 -0.42
N HIS A 16 -1.85 -27.26 -1.27
CA HIS A 16 -0.91 -28.32 -1.61
C HIS A 16 -0.41 -28.30 -3.07
N TYR A 17 -0.99 -27.48 -3.95
CA TYR A 17 -0.63 -27.45 -5.37
C TYR A 17 -0.44 -26.00 -5.86
N TYR A 18 0.58 -25.78 -6.68
CA TYR A 18 0.76 -24.49 -7.37
C TYR A 18 0.08 -24.44 -8.74
N THR A 19 -0.09 -25.62 -9.38
CA THR A 19 -0.68 -25.75 -10.72
C THR A 19 -1.61 -26.94 -10.75
N PHE A 20 -2.60 -26.89 -11.63
CA PHE A 20 -3.44 -28.06 -11.90
C PHE A 20 -2.57 -29.21 -12.43
N GLY A 21 -2.77 -30.41 -11.87
CA GLY A 21 -1.98 -31.60 -12.25
C GLY A 21 -0.49 -31.57 -11.83
N GLY A 22 -0.06 -30.54 -11.10
CA GLY A 22 1.30 -30.44 -10.59
C GLY A 22 1.61 -31.40 -9.45
N ARG A 23 2.88 -31.45 -9.03
CA ARG A 23 3.32 -32.29 -7.92
C ARG A 23 2.78 -31.71 -6.59
N ARG A 24 2.21 -32.60 -5.75
CA ARG A 24 1.75 -32.22 -4.40
C ARG A 24 2.93 -31.77 -3.53
N LEU A 25 2.76 -30.61 -2.87
CA LEU A 25 3.72 -30.07 -1.90
C LEU A 25 3.68 -30.89 -0.61
N ARG A 26 4.84 -31.09 0.01
CA ARG A 26 4.94 -31.79 1.29
C ARG A 26 4.33 -31.00 2.45
N THR A 27 4.32 -29.67 2.37
CA THR A 27 3.80 -28.77 3.41
C THR A 27 2.75 -27.83 2.84
N LYS A 28 1.69 -27.59 3.63
CA LYS A 28 0.66 -26.59 3.26
C LYS A 28 1.27 -25.22 3.08
N ARG A 29 0.89 -24.53 2.01
CA ARG A 29 1.28 -23.16 1.71
C ARG A 29 0.05 -22.26 1.70
N ARG A 30 0.21 -21.00 2.10
CA ARG A 30 -0.85 -20.02 1.98
C ARG A 30 -0.93 -19.54 0.54
N LEU A 31 -2.13 -19.44 -0.02
CA LEU A 31 -2.38 -18.89 -1.35
C LEU A 31 -1.90 -17.44 -1.46
N ILE A 32 -2.17 -16.68 -0.41
CA ILE A 32 -1.76 -15.28 -0.33
C ILE A 32 -0.76 -15.15 0.82
N GLY A 33 0.47 -14.76 0.50
CA GLY A 33 1.49 -14.45 1.51
C GLY A 33 1.11 -13.22 2.34
N LYS A 34 1.68 -13.09 3.54
CA LYS A 34 1.40 -12.00 4.48
C LYS A 34 1.54 -10.62 3.84
N GLU A 35 2.61 -10.39 3.06
CA GLU A 35 2.85 -9.12 2.38
C GLU A 35 1.75 -8.76 1.40
N ARG A 36 1.34 -9.72 0.54
CA ARG A 36 0.26 -9.47 -0.42
C ARG A 36 -1.08 -9.25 0.27
N ALA A 37 -1.40 -10.00 1.32
CA ALA A 37 -2.59 -9.78 2.13
C ALA A 37 -2.59 -8.38 2.74
N THR A 38 -1.45 -7.90 3.21
CA THR A 38 -1.28 -6.55 3.74
C THR A 38 -1.49 -5.48 2.66
N VAL A 39 -0.94 -5.67 1.47
CA VAL A 39 -1.15 -4.75 0.33
C VAL A 39 -2.63 -4.67 -0.04
N ILE A 40 -3.33 -5.81 -0.11
CA ILE A 40 -4.77 -5.87 -0.38
C ILE A 40 -5.54 -5.13 0.74
N PHE A 41 -5.19 -5.36 2.00
CA PHE A 41 -5.84 -4.71 3.12
C PHE A 41 -5.73 -3.18 3.04
N ILE A 42 -4.53 -2.65 2.81
CA ILE A 42 -4.28 -1.20 2.75
C ILE A 42 -4.91 -0.56 1.50
N ASN A 43 -4.79 -1.21 0.33
CA ASN A 43 -5.13 -0.57 -0.95
C ASN A 43 -6.56 -0.86 -1.41
N ILE A 44 -7.22 -1.86 -0.85
CA ILE A 44 -8.57 -2.27 -1.27
C ILE A 44 -9.52 -2.24 -0.09
N ILE A 45 -9.24 -3.00 0.97
CA ILE A 45 -10.18 -3.18 2.07
C ILE A 45 -10.43 -1.86 2.81
N ILE A 46 -9.38 -1.17 3.23
CA ILE A 46 -9.54 0.12 3.94
C ILE A 46 -10.29 1.15 3.09
N PRO A 47 -9.93 1.45 1.82
CA PRO A 47 -10.67 2.41 1.01
C PRO A 47 -12.14 2.04 0.81
N VAL A 48 -12.44 0.77 0.52
CA VAL A 48 -13.83 0.31 0.34
C VAL A 48 -14.65 0.53 1.62
N PHE A 49 -14.11 0.13 2.77
CA PHE A 49 -14.81 0.30 4.03
C PHE A 49 -14.89 1.76 4.49
N LEU A 50 -13.96 2.62 4.11
CA LEU A 50 -14.06 4.06 4.34
C LEU A 50 -15.24 4.67 3.56
N VAL A 51 -15.39 4.30 2.28
CA VAL A 51 -16.56 4.73 1.48
C VAL A 51 -17.86 4.20 2.09
N TYR A 52 -17.87 2.96 2.54
CA TYR A 52 -19.02 2.35 3.19
C TYR A 52 -19.39 3.09 4.50
N ALA A 53 -18.40 3.35 5.37
CA ALA A 53 -18.60 4.07 6.63
C ALA A 53 -19.17 5.48 6.38
N ARG A 54 -18.63 6.22 5.41
CA ARG A 54 -19.11 7.56 5.04
C ARG A 54 -20.54 7.53 4.51
N LYS A 55 -20.90 6.57 3.66
CA LYS A 55 -22.27 6.41 3.16
C LYS A 55 -23.28 6.09 4.25
N ARG A 56 -22.83 5.49 5.36
CA ARG A 56 -23.66 5.17 6.52
C ARG A 56 -23.55 6.17 7.67
N GLU A 57 -22.75 7.22 7.48
CA GLU A 57 -22.46 8.21 8.52
C GLU A 57 -21.90 7.59 9.82
N ASP A 58 -21.22 6.43 9.67
CA ASP A 58 -20.60 5.69 10.77
C ASP A 58 -19.20 6.27 11.07
N SER A 59 -19.18 7.33 11.85
CA SER A 59 -17.95 8.03 12.25
C SER A 59 -17.02 7.16 13.12
N GLU A 60 -17.57 6.21 13.87
CA GLU A 60 -16.78 5.31 14.69
C GLU A 60 -15.96 4.33 13.82
N LEU A 61 -16.62 3.70 12.83
CA LEU A 61 -15.96 2.83 11.88
C LEU A 61 -14.93 3.61 11.06
N GLU A 62 -15.27 4.81 10.57
CA GLU A 62 -14.36 5.67 9.82
C GLU A 62 -13.11 5.98 10.66
N GLY A 63 -13.27 6.37 11.91
CA GLY A 63 -12.15 6.65 12.83
C GLY A 63 -11.25 5.42 13.06
N LYS A 64 -11.83 4.23 13.25
CA LYS A 64 -11.08 2.97 13.39
C LYS A 64 -10.26 2.65 12.14
N LEU A 65 -10.83 2.82 10.95
CA LEU A 65 -10.16 2.57 9.68
C LEU A 65 -9.00 3.55 9.44
N PHE A 66 -9.20 4.84 9.71
CA PHE A 66 -8.13 5.83 9.64
C PHE A 66 -7.00 5.53 10.62
N LYS A 67 -7.34 5.13 11.85
CA LYS A 67 -6.35 4.73 12.85
C LYS A 67 -5.55 3.52 12.38
N ALA A 68 -6.21 2.49 11.86
CA ALA A 68 -5.56 1.30 11.31
C ALA A 68 -4.60 1.66 10.17
N PHE A 69 -5.03 2.49 9.22
CA PHE A 69 -4.20 2.98 8.11
C PHE A 69 -3.00 3.80 8.59
N LYS A 70 -3.22 4.72 9.53
CA LYS A 70 -2.18 5.61 10.06
C LYS A 70 -1.08 4.86 10.81
N LEU A 71 -1.46 3.83 11.58
CA LEU A 71 -0.54 3.05 12.41
C LEU A 71 0.14 1.91 11.65
N HIS A 72 -0.29 1.64 10.43
CA HIS A 72 0.29 0.53 9.68
C HIS A 72 1.74 0.82 9.29
N SER A 73 2.61 -0.17 9.53
CA SER A 73 4.01 -0.11 9.14
C SER A 73 4.15 0.03 7.61
N LYS A 74 5.33 0.42 7.13
CA LYS A 74 5.59 0.50 5.70
C LYS A 74 5.38 -0.86 5.03
N LEU A 75 4.87 -0.81 3.80
CA LEU A 75 4.79 -1.95 2.90
C LEU A 75 6.14 -2.19 2.22
N SER A 76 6.33 -3.35 1.62
CA SER A 76 7.48 -3.59 0.73
C SER A 76 7.53 -2.53 -0.37
N PRO A 77 8.69 -1.86 -0.57
CA PRO A 77 8.80 -0.79 -1.55
C PRO A 77 8.65 -1.35 -2.97
N ASN A 78 7.87 -0.68 -3.79
CA ASN A 78 7.80 -0.92 -5.24
C ASN A 78 8.75 0.03 -6.00
N ASN A 79 8.83 -0.12 -7.32
CA ASN A 79 9.72 0.70 -8.15
C ASN A 79 9.39 2.19 -8.06
N ILE A 80 8.11 2.55 -8.00
CA ILE A 80 7.67 3.96 -7.91
C ILE A 80 8.06 4.56 -6.56
N THR A 81 7.83 3.85 -5.46
CA THR A 81 8.21 4.36 -4.12
C THR A 81 9.72 4.53 -3.98
N ARG A 82 10.52 3.63 -4.55
CA ARG A 82 11.98 3.78 -4.59
C ARG A 82 12.39 4.97 -5.45
N PHE A 83 11.85 5.08 -6.66
CA PHE A 83 12.11 6.20 -7.55
C PHE A 83 11.78 7.54 -6.89
N MET A 84 10.61 7.66 -6.29
CA MET A 84 10.17 8.88 -5.61
C MET A 84 10.99 9.17 -4.33
N GLY A 85 11.34 8.14 -3.57
CA GLY A 85 12.26 8.28 -2.44
C GLY A 85 13.59 8.89 -2.87
N TYR A 86 14.18 8.35 -3.93
CA TYR A 86 15.40 8.89 -4.54
C TYR A 86 15.26 10.35 -4.99
N ARG A 87 14.13 10.65 -5.64
CA ARG A 87 13.92 11.95 -6.26
C ARG A 87 13.66 13.07 -5.25
N ILE A 88 12.93 12.77 -4.17
CA ILE A 88 12.56 13.76 -3.16
C ILE A 88 13.61 13.84 -2.05
N LEU A 89 14.18 12.72 -1.63
CA LEU A 89 15.06 12.65 -0.46
C LEU A 89 16.55 12.62 -0.83
N GLY A 90 16.88 12.37 -2.12
CA GLY A 90 18.27 12.25 -2.58
C GLY A 90 18.88 10.87 -2.31
N LYS A 91 20.08 10.66 -2.90
CA LYS A 91 20.77 9.34 -2.86
C LYS A 91 21.26 8.95 -1.47
N ASP A 92 21.66 9.91 -0.66
CA ASP A 92 22.28 9.71 0.65
C ASP A 92 21.27 9.76 1.81
N SER A 93 19.98 9.92 1.48
CA SER A 93 18.95 10.03 2.49
C SER A 93 18.65 8.67 3.12
N GLN A 94 18.47 8.68 4.44
CA GLN A 94 17.89 7.55 5.16
C GLN A 94 16.41 7.41 4.80
N GLU A 95 16.12 6.97 3.57
CA GLU A 95 14.76 6.76 3.05
C GLU A 95 13.87 6.02 4.07
N GLY A 96 14.47 5.08 4.80
CA GLY A 96 13.77 4.30 5.83
C GLY A 96 13.28 5.11 7.03
N SER A 97 13.88 6.26 7.35
CA SER A 97 13.47 7.10 8.47
C SER A 97 12.29 8.01 8.11
N VAL A 98 12.27 8.53 6.89
CA VAL A 98 11.23 9.45 6.42
C VAL A 98 10.00 8.66 5.94
N VAL A 99 10.18 7.61 5.13
CA VAL A 99 9.09 6.80 4.56
C VAL A 99 8.92 5.53 5.39
N ASN A 100 8.46 5.67 6.61
CA ASN A 100 8.40 4.57 7.59
C ASN A 100 6.99 3.98 7.81
N SER A 101 5.98 4.44 7.07
CA SER A 101 4.60 3.96 7.19
C SER A 101 3.91 3.77 5.84
N ALA A 102 2.88 2.91 5.80
CA ALA A 102 2.05 2.70 4.62
C ALA A 102 1.45 4.03 4.11
N ARG A 103 1.00 4.90 5.02
CA ARG A 103 0.45 6.22 4.69
C ARG A 103 1.45 7.10 3.94
N ARG A 104 2.71 7.14 4.38
CA ARG A 104 3.75 7.93 3.71
C ARG A 104 4.11 7.36 2.34
N GLN A 105 4.14 6.03 2.21
CA GLN A 105 4.31 5.38 0.91
C GLN A 105 3.16 5.69 -0.04
N GLN A 106 1.91 5.65 0.43
CA GLN A 106 0.75 6.05 -0.38
C GLN A 106 0.82 7.53 -0.79
N GLY A 107 1.29 8.40 0.11
CA GLY A 107 1.56 9.80 -0.22
C GLY A 107 2.56 9.96 -1.36
N LEU A 108 3.67 9.19 -1.37
CA LEU A 108 4.63 9.21 -2.48
C LEU A 108 4.02 8.73 -3.79
N LEU A 109 3.19 7.69 -3.76
CA LEU A 109 2.49 7.19 -4.94
C LEU A 109 1.52 8.23 -5.50
N GLN A 110 0.81 8.94 -4.61
CA GLN A 110 -0.09 10.01 -5.01
C GLN A 110 0.67 11.19 -5.63
N VAL A 111 1.76 11.63 -5.00
CA VAL A 111 2.63 12.68 -5.56
C VAL A 111 3.18 12.27 -6.94
N PHE A 112 3.60 11.02 -7.11
CA PHE A 112 4.02 10.53 -8.41
C PHE A 112 2.91 10.66 -9.45
N LYS A 113 1.72 10.19 -9.12
CA LYS A 113 0.56 10.21 -10.01
C LYS A 113 0.15 11.64 -10.39
N ASP A 114 0.13 12.54 -9.41
CA ASP A 114 -0.36 13.90 -9.64
C ASP A 114 0.64 14.80 -10.36
N PHE A 115 1.96 14.54 -10.23
CA PHE A 115 3.00 15.47 -10.69
C PHE A 115 4.07 14.84 -11.56
N CYS A 116 4.22 13.52 -11.61
CA CYS A 116 5.36 12.88 -12.27
C CYS A 116 4.97 11.81 -13.31
N GLU A 117 3.70 11.42 -13.42
CA GLU A 117 3.25 10.33 -14.29
C GLU A 117 3.25 10.74 -15.77
N SER A 118 3.09 12.03 -16.07
CA SER A 118 3.19 12.55 -17.44
C SER A 118 4.65 12.79 -17.81
N ASP A 119 5.11 12.12 -18.86
CA ASP A 119 6.51 12.17 -19.35
C ASP A 119 6.97 13.56 -19.81
N ASP A 120 6.05 14.50 -20.00
CA ASP A 120 6.32 15.82 -20.58
C ASP A 120 6.80 16.88 -19.59
N ILE A 121 6.79 16.60 -18.26
CA ILE A 121 7.12 17.63 -17.27
C ILE A 121 8.51 17.39 -16.71
N ALA A 122 9.49 18.15 -17.23
CA ALA A 122 10.81 18.24 -16.60
C ALA A 122 10.68 18.77 -15.16
N CYS A 123 11.48 18.23 -14.22
CA CYS A 123 11.43 18.65 -12.82
C CYS A 123 11.62 20.15 -12.59
N GLU A 124 12.36 20.82 -13.48
CA GLU A 124 12.58 22.26 -13.45
C GLU A 124 11.29 23.09 -13.60
N LYS A 125 10.29 22.52 -14.28
CA LYS A 125 8.97 23.14 -14.49
C LYS A 125 7.87 22.54 -13.62
N CYS A 126 8.24 21.72 -12.64
CA CYS A 126 7.29 21.00 -11.80
C CYS A 126 6.58 21.94 -10.82
N VAL A 127 5.25 21.97 -10.88
CA VAL A 127 4.40 22.79 -10.00
C VAL A 127 4.64 22.46 -8.54
N LEU A 128 4.86 21.19 -8.19
CA LEU A 128 5.17 20.78 -6.83
C LEU A 128 6.42 21.44 -6.28
N LEU A 129 7.52 21.47 -7.06
CA LEU A 129 8.76 22.14 -6.64
C LEU A 129 8.59 23.66 -6.53
N GLN A 130 7.85 24.28 -7.44
CA GLN A 130 7.53 25.70 -7.36
C GLN A 130 6.74 26.03 -6.10
N THR A 131 5.74 25.20 -5.77
CA THR A 131 4.93 25.35 -4.55
C THR A 131 5.77 25.19 -3.29
N ILE A 132 6.63 24.17 -3.22
CA ILE A 132 7.51 23.96 -2.06
C ILE A 132 8.47 25.15 -1.89
N ASN A 133 9.08 25.61 -2.98
CA ASN A 133 10.01 26.74 -2.93
C ASN A 133 9.34 28.07 -2.54
N SER A 134 8.04 28.22 -2.78
CA SER A 134 7.28 29.40 -2.36
C SER A 134 6.86 29.37 -0.88
N MET A 135 6.97 28.21 -0.21
CA MET A 135 6.62 28.05 1.21
C MET A 135 7.83 28.19 2.16
N VAL A 136 9.05 28.23 1.61
CA VAL A 136 10.31 28.40 2.34
C VAL A 136 10.79 29.84 2.25
#